data_c706b0a72e06bcab5a5cfb7438236618
#
_entry.id   c706b0a72e06bcab5a5cfb7438236618
#
_cell.length_a   1.000
_cell.length_b   1.000
_cell.length_c   1.000
_cell.angle_alpha   90.00
_cell.angle_beta   90.00
_cell.angle_gamma   90.00
#
_symmetry.space_group_name_H-M   'P 1'
#
loop_
_entity.id
_entity.type
_entity.pdbx_description
1 polymer ?
#
loop_
_entity_poly.entity_id
_entity_poly.type
_entity_poly.pdbx_seq_one_letter_code
_entity_poly.pdbx_strand_id
1 'polypeptide(L)'
;MKISKITILTSVLAIGMLASCGKEGCTDPTAPNYNPDATKDDGSCEEVANEFLLTGTLSEDKTLDASHIWTLERRVIVPSGVTLTIPAGTIIKATPGTGANATSLIVARGGTINAEGTANSPIIFTSTSDNISIGQSFGSSLSEKVRGLWGGLLILGNAPCSFSGDVVEQQIEGIPASETNGLYGGTDPADNS
;
A
#
# COMPACT_ATOMS: atom_id res chain seq x y z
N MET A 1 48.15 48.55 -65.63
CA MET A 1 46.91 47.82 -65.32
C MET A 1 46.91 47.46 -63.83
N LYS A 2 46.16 48.22 -63.00
CA LYS A 2 46.14 48.08 -61.53
C LYS A 2 45.03 47.12 -61.12
N ILE A 3 45.38 46.02 -60.47
CA ILE A 3 44.41 45.06 -59.89
C ILE A 3 44.20 45.44 -58.44
N SER A 4 42.95 45.85 -58.17
CA SER A 4 42.52 46.22 -56.82
C SER A 4 42.27 44.95 -56.01
N LYS A 5 42.85 44.91 -54.79
CA LYS A 5 42.62 43.83 -53.81
C LYS A 5 41.34 44.14 -53.06
N ILE A 6 40.34 43.28 -53.18
CA ILE A 6 39.12 43.30 -52.40
C ILE A 6 39.39 42.47 -51.13
N THR A 7 39.36 43.15 -50.00
CA THR A 7 39.46 42.52 -48.67
C THR A 7 38.06 42.13 -48.24
N ILE A 8 37.77 40.82 -48.16
CA ILE A 8 36.53 40.30 -47.66
C ILE A 8 36.66 40.20 -46.12
N LEU A 9 35.87 41.02 -45.44
CA LEU A 9 35.78 41.05 -43.97
C LEU A 9 34.73 39.97 -43.55
N THR A 10 35.20 38.81 -43.12
CA THR A 10 34.35 37.76 -42.57
C THR A 10 34.01 38.11 -41.11
N SER A 11 32.78 38.62 -40.85
CA SER A 11 32.26 38.75 -39.51
C SER A 11 31.80 37.41 -39.03
N VAL A 12 32.53 36.85 -38.06
CA VAL A 12 32.13 35.65 -37.31
C VAL A 12 31.05 36.04 -36.29
N LEU A 13 29.81 35.67 -36.57
CA LEU A 13 28.70 35.80 -35.62
C LEU A 13 28.83 34.68 -34.60
N ALA A 14 29.34 34.99 -33.42
CA ALA A 14 29.38 34.09 -32.29
C ALA A 14 27.93 33.96 -31.72
N ILE A 15 27.25 32.89 -32.08
CA ILE A 15 25.98 32.48 -31.45
C ILE A 15 26.33 31.93 -30.09
N GLY A 16 26.19 32.76 -29.04
CA GLY A 16 26.25 32.33 -27.64
C GLY A 16 25.09 31.38 -27.37
N MET A 17 25.36 30.07 -27.27
CA MET A 17 24.44 29.12 -26.68
C MET A 17 24.33 29.46 -25.20
N LEU A 18 23.27 30.14 -24.82
CA LEU A 18 22.85 30.21 -23.40
C LEU A 18 22.40 28.80 -23.03
N ALA A 19 23.32 28.00 -22.51
CA ALA A 19 22.96 26.79 -21.78
C ALA A 19 22.17 27.26 -20.56
N SER A 20 20.84 27.20 -20.64
CA SER A 20 19.97 27.34 -19.49
C SER A 20 20.27 26.12 -18.60
N CYS A 21 21.18 26.27 -17.65
CA CYS A 21 21.35 25.31 -16.55
C CYS A 21 20.07 25.38 -15.72
N GLY A 22 19.08 24.53 -16.04
CA GLY A 22 17.96 24.28 -15.14
C GLY A 22 18.53 23.76 -13.82
N LYS A 23 18.08 24.30 -12.71
CA LYS A 23 18.44 23.78 -11.40
C LYS A 23 17.76 22.42 -11.22
N GLU A 24 18.55 21.37 -11.06
CA GLU A 24 18.06 20.00 -10.84
C GLU A 24 17.67 19.80 -9.37
N GLY A 25 16.67 18.95 -9.12
CA GLY A 25 16.13 18.64 -7.80
C GLY A 25 14.71 18.13 -7.88
N CYS A 26 14.15 17.71 -6.74
CA CYS A 26 12.76 17.26 -6.66
C CYS A 26 11.78 18.41 -7.02
N THR A 27 10.94 18.19 -8.02
CA THR A 27 9.91 19.15 -8.48
C THR A 27 8.50 18.83 -8.00
N ASP A 28 8.30 17.73 -7.26
CA ASP A 28 7.01 17.37 -6.68
C ASP A 28 6.76 18.16 -5.38
N PRO A 29 5.77 19.09 -5.35
CA PRO A 29 5.49 19.90 -4.16
C PRO A 29 4.96 19.08 -2.98
N THR A 30 4.61 17.82 -3.16
CA THR A 30 4.16 16.91 -2.10
C THR A 30 5.32 16.12 -1.49
N ALA A 31 6.48 16.09 -2.12
CA ALA A 31 7.64 15.37 -1.62
C ALA A 31 8.30 16.10 -0.43
N PRO A 32 8.77 15.37 0.61
CA PRO A 32 9.44 15.96 1.77
C PRO A 32 10.68 16.79 1.42
N ASN A 33 11.37 16.39 0.34
CA ASN A 33 12.57 17.06 -0.16
C ASN A 33 12.30 17.96 -1.39
N TYR A 34 11.06 18.45 -1.54
CA TYR A 34 10.70 19.39 -2.59
C TYR A 34 11.65 20.60 -2.63
N ASN A 35 12.16 20.88 -3.81
CA ASN A 35 13.01 22.06 -4.04
C ASN A 35 12.26 23.08 -4.92
N PRO A 36 11.71 24.17 -4.35
CA PRO A 36 10.93 25.16 -5.11
C PRO A 36 11.74 25.89 -6.19
N ASP A 37 13.07 25.81 -6.12
CA ASP A 37 13.96 26.40 -7.13
C ASP A 37 14.31 25.42 -8.26
N ALA A 38 13.96 24.13 -8.14
CA ALA A 38 14.22 23.16 -9.18
C ALA A 38 13.33 23.43 -10.39
N THR A 39 13.97 23.47 -11.57
CA THR A 39 13.29 23.62 -12.85
C THR A 39 13.33 22.34 -13.70
N LYS A 40 14.07 21.34 -13.21
CA LYS A 40 14.19 20.03 -13.84
C LYS A 40 14.22 18.96 -12.74
N ASP A 41 13.31 18.00 -12.84
CA ASP A 41 13.30 16.83 -11.96
C ASP A 41 14.52 15.95 -12.24
N ASP A 42 15.27 15.63 -11.19
CA ASP A 42 16.45 14.76 -11.22
C ASP A 42 16.13 13.34 -10.70
N GLY A 43 14.87 13.04 -10.41
CA GLY A 43 14.43 11.77 -9.85
C GLY A 43 14.75 11.58 -8.36
N SER A 44 15.16 12.64 -7.66
CA SER A 44 15.48 12.59 -6.25
C SER A 44 14.29 12.77 -5.33
N CYS A 45 13.05 12.91 -5.87
CA CYS A 45 11.86 13.05 -5.04
C CYS A 45 11.72 11.86 -4.09
N GLU A 46 11.68 12.17 -2.80
CA GLU A 46 11.34 11.19 -1.78
C GLU A 46 9.83 11.02 -1.76
N GLU A 47 9.36 9.76 -1.87
CA GLU A 47 7.95 9.49 -1.66
C GLU A 47 7.60 9.77 -0.20
N VAL A 48 6.51 10.49 0.04
CA VAL A 48 5.94 10.59 1.38
C VAL A 48 5.55 9.17 1.77
N ALA A 49 6.29 8.58 2.71
CA ALA A 49 5.85 7.34 3.31
C ALA A 49 4.44 7.61 3.85
N ASN A 50 3.43 7.02 3.21
CA ASN A 50 2.06 7.14 3.71
C ASN A 50 1.99 6.34 5.00
N GLU A 51 2.16 7.00 6.13
CA GLU A 51 2.20 6.37 7.45
C GLU A 51 0.91 5.60 7.77
N PHE A 52 -0.18 5.92 7.04
CA PHE A 52 -1.46 5.24 7.14
C PHE A 52 -1.68 4.19 6.04
N LEU A 53 -0.62 3.81 5.33
CA LEU A 53 -0.63 2.71 4.36
C LEU A 53 -0.06 1.45 4.97
N LEU A 54 -0.81 0.36 4.89
CA LEU A 54 -0.35 -0.99 5.22
C LEU A 54 -0.16 -1.78 3.92
N THR A 55 1.02 -2.35 3.73
CA THR A 55 1.36 -3.19 2.58
C THR A 55 2.41 -4.23 2.96
N GLY A 56 2.39 -5.38 2.32
CA GLY A 56 3.37 -6.45 2.56
C GLY A 56 3.26 -7.08 3.96
N THR A 57 4.33 -7.70 4.41
CA THR A 57 4.40 -8.39 5.70
C THR A 57 4.85 -7.43 6.80
N LEU A 58 4.08 -7.34 7.89
CA LEU A 58 4.47 -6.55 9.05
C LEU A 58 5.74 -7.15 9.68
N SER A 59 6.69 -6.29 10.04
CA SER A 59 7.96 -6.70 10.65
C SER A 59 7.94 -6.64 12.18
N GLU A 60 6.94 -5.96 12.76
CA GLU A 60 6.78 -5.73 14.20
C GLU A 60 5.32 -5.49 14.55
N ASP A 61 5.02 -5.47 15.84
CA ASP A 61 3.69 -5.14 16.35
C ASP A 61 3.26 -3.76 15.84
N LYS A 62 2.01 -3.68 15.37
CA LYS A 62 1.45 -2.44 14.84
C LYS A 62 0.13 -2.11 15.52
N THR A 63 0.04 -0.90 16.07
CA THR A 63 -1.21 -0.35 16.55
C THR A 63 -1.68 0.76 15.61
N LEU A 64 -2.90 0.62 15.12
CA LEU A 64 -3.56 1.66 14.32
C LEU A 64 -4.16 2.72 15.26
N ASP A 65 -4.66 3.80 14.69
CA ASP A 65 -5.45 4.80 15.41
C ASP A 65 -6.74 5.11 14.66
N ALA A 66 -7.76 5.59 15.37
CA ALA A 66 -9.07 5.90 14.81
C ALA A 66 -9.18 7.34 14.29
N SER A 67 -8.13 8.15 14.41
CA SER A 67 -8.10 9.54 13.93
C SER A 67 -7.75 9.65 12.44
N HIS A 68 -7.32 8.55 11.83
CA HIS A 68 -6.95 8.46 10.43
C HIS A 68 -7.66 7.30 9.73
N ILE A 69 -7.82 7.42 8.42
CA ILE A 69 -8.29 6.33 7.55
C ILE A 69 -7.06 5.55 7.09
N TRP A 70 -6.99 4.29 7.44
CA TRP A 70 -5.91 3.40 7.03
C TRP A 70 -6.21 2.78 5.67
N THR A 71 -5.19 2.65 4.85
CA THR A 71 -5.32 2.02 3.53
C THR A 71 -4.57 0.69 3.52
N LEU A 72 -5.23 -0.35 3.02
CA LEU A 72 -4.57 -1.62 2.68
C LEU A 72 -4.27 -1.64 1.19
N GLU A 73 -3.05 -2.00 0.85
CA GLU A 73 -2.65 -2.23 -0.52
C GLU A 73 -2.04 -3.62 -0.69
N ARG A 74 -2.53 -4.36 -1.69
CA ARG A 74 -2.13 -5.74 -1.97
C ARG A 74 -2.39 -6.65 -0.76
N ARG A 75 -1.53 -7.64 -0.53
CA ARG A 75 -1.60 -8.51 0.64
C ARG A 75 -0.86 -7.88 1.81
N VAL A 76 -1.59 -7.59 2.88
CA VAL A 76 -1.04 -7.19 4.19
C VAL A 76 -1.04 -8.42 5.05
N ILE A 77 0.11 -8.80 5.58
CA ILE A 77 0.28 -10.05 6.35
C ILE A 77 0.74 -9.71 7.76
N VAL A 78 0.00 -10.23 8.73
CA VAL A 78 0.40 -10.27 10.14
C VAL A 78 1.03 -11.65 10.38
N PRO A 79 2.36 -11.77 10.37
CA PRO A 79 3.03 -13.06 10.47
C PRO A 79 3.06 -13.59 11.91
N SER A 80 3.54 -14.82 12.08
CA SER A 80 3.75 -15.43 13.40
C SER A 80 4.56 -14.51 14.33
N GLY A 81 4.09 -14.34 15.56
CA GLY A 81 4.74 -13.53 16.61
C GLY A 81 4.50 -12.02 16.49
N VAL A 82 3.71 -11.57 15.51
CA VAL A 82 3.36 -10.15 15.32
C VAL A 82 1.90 -9.93 15.66
N THR A 83 1.60 -8.80 16.32
CA THR A 83 0.26 -8.39 16.70
C THR A 83 -0.15 -7.11 15.96
N LEU A 84 -1.31 -7.17 15.29
CA LEU A 84 -1.99 -5.99 14.74
C LEU A 84 -3.12 -5.59 15.70
N THR A 85 -3.04 -4.39 16.26
CA THR A 85 -4.09 -3.84 17.15
C THR A 85 -4.88 -2.76 16.41
N ILE A 86 -6.19 -2.92 16.35
CA ILE A 86 -7.11 -2.03 15.67
C ILE A 86 -8.11 -1.48 16.70
N PRO A 87 -7.97 -0.23 17.15
CA PRO A 87 -8.89 0.38 18.11
C PRO A 87 -10.31 0.56 17.60
N ALA A 88 -11.27 0.65 18.49
CA ALA A 88 -12.66 0.95 18.16
C ALA A 88 -12.78 2.26 17.35
N GLY A 89 -13.63 2.28 16.32
CA GLY A 89 -13.86 3.41 15.45
C GLY A 89 -12.88 3.57 14.30
N THR A 90 -11.88 2.68 14.18
CA THR A 90 -10.92 2.71 13.08
C THR A 90 -11.60 2.35 11.75
N ILE A 91 -11.31 3.13 10.70
CA ILE A 91 -11.74 2.87 9.33
C ILE A 91 -10.53 2.39 8.53
N ILE A 92 -10.69 1.24 7.90
CA ILE A 92 -9.67 0.61 7.05
C ILE A 92 -10.26 0.42 5.65
N LYS A 93 -9.63 1.02 4.66
CA LYS A 93 -10.05 0.94 3.25
C LYS A 93 -9.05 0.15 2.43
N ALA A 94 -9.51 -0.89 1.77
CA ALA A 94 -8.68 -1.69 0.88
C ALA A 94 -8.73 -1.15 -0.56
N THR A 95 -7.59 -1.09 -1.23
CA THR A 95 -7.54 -0.81 -2.67
C THR A 95 -8.23 -1.94 -3.44
N PRO A 96 -9.02 -1.63 -4.49
CA PRO A 96 -9.60 -2.67 -5.32
C PRO A 96 -8.55 -3.56 -5.99
N GLY A 97 -8.88 -4.84 -6.14
CA GLY A 97 -8.03 -5.80 -6.82
C GLY A 97 -8.73 -7.13 -6.98
N THR A 98 -8.28 -7.96 -7.93
CA THR A 98 -8.88 -9.26 -8.24
C THR A 98 -7.83 -10.36 -8.41
N GLY A 99 -8.19 -11.60 -8.15
CA GLY A 99 -7.31 -12.77 -8.28
C GLY A 99 -6.05 -12.61 -7.43
N ALA A 100 -4.89 -12.88 -8.00
CA ALA A 100 -3.60 -12.81 -7.33
C ALA A 100 -3.23 -11.37 -6.84
N ASN A 101 -3.89 -10.35 -7.39
CA ASN A 101 -3.71 -8.95 -7.03
C ASN A 101 -4.80 -8.42 -6.09
N ALA A 102 -5.69 -9.27 -5.60
CA ALA A 102 -6.69 -8.87 -4.62
C ALA A 102 -6.00 -8.37 -3.35
N THR A 103 -6.42 -7.19 -2.89
CA THR A 103 -6.00 -6.68 -1.59
C THR A 103 -6.66 -7.49 -0.49
N SER A 104 -5.89 -7.96 0.48
CA SER A 104 -6.38 -8.74 1.62
C SER A 104 -5.56 -8.47 2.87
N LEU A 105 -6.18 -8.60 4.03
CA LEU A 105 -5.49 -8.65 5.32
C LEU A 105 -5.45 -10.12 5.77
N ILE A 106 -4.26 -10.65 5.92
CA ILE A 106 -4.04 -12.05 6.30
C ILE A 106 -3.39 -12.08 7.68
N VAL A 107 -4.07 -12.64 8.64
CA VAL A 107 -3.47 -13.02 9.92
C VAL A 107 -3.00 -14.46 9.75
N ALA A 108 -1.69 -14.64 9.58
CA ALA A 108 -1.08 -15.95 9.38
C ALA A 108 -1.06 -16.76 10.68
N ARG A 109 -0.80 -18.05 10.60
CA ARG A 109 -0.67 -18.91 11.77
C ARG A 109 0.33 -18.34 12.78
N GLY A 110 -0.09 -18.19 14.03
CA GLY A 110 0.71 -17.59 15.10
C GLY A 110 0.83 -16.07 15.05
N GLY A 111 0.21 -15.41 14.08
CA GLY A 111 -0.05 -13.97 14.11
C GLY A 111 -1.26 -13.66 14.97
N THR A 112 -1.37 -12.43 15.46
CA THR A 112 -2.49 -12.00 16.32
C THR A 112 -3.13 -10.74 15.77
N ILE A 113 -4.47 -10.69 15.83
CA ILE A 113 -5.24 -9.47 15.58
C ILE A 113 -6.11 -9.15 16.81
N ASN A 114 -5.96 -7.92 17.32
CA ASN A 114 -6.82 -7.37 18.36
C ASN A 114 -7.69 -6.29 17.72
N ALA A 115 -8.95 -6.61 17.46
CA ALA A 115 -9.88 -5.75 16.74
C ALA A 115 -11.22 -5.66 17.48
N GLU A 116 -11.21 -4.96 18.62
CA GLU A 116 -12.38 -4.82 19.48
C GLU A 116 -13.11 -3.50 19.19
N GLY A 117 -14.15 -3.57 18.36
CA GLY A 117 -15.07 -2.48 18.12
C GLY A 117 -16.18 -2.40 19.17
N THR A 118 -16.91 -1.30 19.19
CA THR A 118 -18.12 -1.14 20.00
C THR A 118 -19.32 -0.81 19.12
N ALA A 119 -20.53 -0.94 19.66
CA ALA A 119 -21.76 -0.57 18.93
C ALA A 119 -21.76 0.91 18.47
N ASN A 120 -21.15 1.80 19.28
CA ASN A 120 -21.07 3.24 18.97
C ASN A 120 -19.82 3.64 18.21
N SER A 121 -18.82 2.76 18.17
CA SER A 121 -17.53 2.97 17.48
C SER A 121 -17.08 1.65 16.83
N PRO A 122 -17.81 1.18 15.80
CA PRO A 122 -17.43 -0.05 15.12
C PRO A 122 -16.11 0.12 14.37
N ILE A 123 -15.35 -0.95 14.23
CA ILE A 123 -14.24 -1.03 13.29
C ILE A 123 -14.84 -1.31 11.91
N ILE A 124 -14.45 -0.54 10.90
CA ILE A 124 -15.05 -0.62 9.56
C ILE A 124 -13.98 -1.01 8.55
N PHE A 125 -14.17 -2.16 7.93
CA PHE A 125 -13.39 -2.57 6.75
C PHE A 125 -14.23 -2.37 5.50
N THR A 126 -13.71 -1.59 4.55
CA THR A 126 -14.37 -1.31 3.29
C THR A 126 -13.37 -1.15 2.14
N SER A 127 -13.79 -0.65 0.99
CA SER A 127 -12.93 -0.34 -0.15
C SER A 127 -12.61 1.16 -0.21
N THR A 128 -11.51 1.52 -0.85
CA THR A 128 -11.22 2.93 -1.19
C THR A 128 -12.28 3.56 -2.10
N SER A 129 -13.15 2.76 -2.73
CA SER A 129 -14.33 3.23 -3.48
C SER A 129 -15.47 3.70 -2.59
N ASP A 130 -15.41 3.43 -1.27
CA ASP A 130 -16.38 3.91 -0.30
C ASP A 130 -16.04 5.33 0.15
N ASN A 131 -17.04 6.23 0.15
CA ASN A 131 -16.88 7.62 0.57
C ASN A 131 -16.99 7.84 2.07
N ILE A 132 -17.08 6.77 2.88
CA ILE A 132 -17.14 6.87 4.34
C ILE A 132 -15.97 7.69 4.89
N SER A 133 -16.25 8.53 5.88
CA SER A 133 -15.31 9.41 6.57
C SER A 133 -15.29 9.14 8.07
N ILE A 134 -14.25 9.61 8.76
CA ILE A 134 -14.10 9.49 10.20
C ILE A 134 -15.35 10.03 10.92
N GLY A 135 -15.80 9.28 11.93
CA GLY A 135 -17.02 9.60 12.69
C GLY A 135 -18.32 9.15 12.04
N GLN A 136 -18.29 8.55 10.86
CA GLN A 136 -19.46 7.95 10.22
C GLN A 136 -19.48 6.43 10.45
N SER A 137 -20.68 5.86 10.45
CA SER A 137 -20.87 4.39 10.56
C SER A 137 -21.11 3.73 9.20
N PHE A 138 -21.36 4.48 8.15
CA PHE A 138 -21.55 4.00 6.77
C PHE A 138 -21.29 5.10 5.76
N GLY A 139 -20.86 4.69 4.56
CA GLY A 139 -20.77 5.56 3.38
C GLY A 139 -22.04 5.49 2.54
N SER A 140 -22.11 6.30 1.49
CA SER A 140 -23.25 6.35 0.56
C SER A 140 -22.91 6.01 -0.89
N SER A 141 -21.62 5.81 -1.19
CA SER A 141 -21.15 5.53 -2.56
C SER A 141 -21.28 4.08 -2.99
N LEU A 142 -21.33 3.14 -2.02
CA LEU A 142 -21.47 1.71 -2.30
C LEU A 142 -22.89 1.25 -1.95
N SER A 143 -23.54 0.55 -2.87
CA SER A 143 -24.80 -0.12 -2.60
C SER A 143 -24.58 -1.52 -2.03
N GLU A 144 -25.59 -2.08 -1.39
CA GLU A 144 -25.61 -3.46 -0.88
C GLU A 144 -25.32 -4.55 -1.94
N LYS A 145 -25.41 -4.20 -3.22
CA LYS A 145 -25.18 -5.10 -4.36
C LYS A 145 -23.71 -5.15 -4.80
N VAL A 146 -22.90 -4.19 -4.38
CA VAL A 146 -21.47 -4.13 -4.74
C VAL A 146 -20.72 -5.19 -3.95
N ARG A 147 -19.94 -6.01 -4.63
CA ARG A 147 -19.15 -7.11 -4.06
C ARG A 147 -17.81 -7.25 -4.76
N GLY A 148 -16.87 -7.95 -4.11
CA GLY A 148 -15.60 -8.35 -4.73
C GLY A 148 -14.66 -7.18 -5.00
N LEU A 149 -14.78 -6.07 -4.28
CA LEU A 149 -13.87 -4.94 -4.41
C LEU A 149 -12.48 -5.24 -3.84
N TRP A 150 -12.42 -6.17 -2.87
CA TRP A 150 -11.18 -6.61 -2.24
C TRP A 150 -11.32 -8.04 -1.72
N GLY A 151 -10.20 -8.66 -1.31
CA GLY A 151 -10.13 -10.07 -0.93
C GLY A 151 -10.63 -10.39 0.48
N GLY A 152 -10.82 -9.37 1.33
CA GLY A 152 -11.33 -9.57 2.69
C GLY A 152 -10.24 -9.77 3.74
N LEU A 153 -10.71 -10.08 4.96
CA LEU A 153 -9.90 -10.45 6.11
C LEU A 153 -9.86 -11.97 6.22
N LEU A 154 -8.66 -12.55 6.29
CA LEU A 154 -8.41 -13.97 6.46
C LEU A 154 -7.67 -14.17 7.79
N ILE A 155 -8.19 -15.05 8.64
CA ILE A 155 -7.56 -15.45 9.91
C ILE A 155 -7.27 -16.94 9.81
N LEU A 156 -5.98 -17.29 9.85
CA LEU A 156 -5.49 -18.63 9.59
C LEU A 156 -4.97 -19.26 10.88
N GLY A 157 -5.67 -20.28 11.37
CA GLY A 157 -5.30 -21.00 12.58
C GLY A 157 -4.34 -22.16 12.32
N ASN A 158 -3.74 -22.67 13.41
CA ASN A 158 -2.82 -23.81 13.42
C ASN A 158 -3.47 -25.10 13.99
N ALA A 159 -4.78 -25.06 14.28
CA ALA A 159 -5.52 -26.24 14.73
C ALA A 159 -5.59 -27.31 13.62
N PRO A 160 -5.56 -28.61 13.97
CA PRO A 160 -5.66 -29.69 12.99
C PRO A 160 -6.96 -29.60 12.20
N CYS A 161 -6.86 -29.65 10.88
CA CYS A 161 -8.00 -29.71 9.97
C CYS A 161 -8.12 -31.12 9.39
N SER A 162 -9.37 -31.55 9.07
CA SER A 162 -9.63 -32.85 8.44
C SER A 162 -9.69 -32.68 6.92
N PHE A 163 -8.60 -33.03 6.25
CA PHE A 163 -8.53 -33.09 4.80
C PHE A 163 -8.39 -34.52 4.32
N SER A 164 -8.63 -34.79 3.04
CA SER A 164 -8.42 -36.08 2.44
C SER A 164 -6.95 -36.50 2.48
N GLY A 165 -6.65 -37.75 2.84
CA GLY A 165 -5.30 -38.32 2.86
C GLY A 165 -4.49 -37.95 4.11
N ASP A 166 -5.12 -37.77 5.28
CA ASP A 166 -4.50 -37.48 6.57
C ASP A 166 -3.65 -36.19 6.59
N VAL A 167 -3.90 -35.31 5.65
CA VAL A 167 -3.28 -33.97 5.62
C VAL A 167 -3.94 -33.09 6.68
N VAL A 168 -3.15 -32.40 7.50
CA VAL A 168 -3.65 -31.55 8.60
C VAL A 168 -3.57 -30.06 8.28
N GLU A 169 -2.89 -29.68 7.21
CA GLU A 169 -2.73 -28.28 6.78
C GLU A 169 -2.94 -28.15 5.27
N GLN A 170 -3.36 -26.98 4.82
CA GLN A 170 -3.56 -26.69 3.41
C GLN A 170 -3.35 -25.22 3.09
N GLN A 171 -2.96 -24.95 1.83
CA GLN A 171 -2.88 -23.59 1.31
C GLN A 171 -4.29 -23.06 1.02
N ILE A 172 -4.58 -21.84 1.48
CA ILE A 172 -5.85 -21.18 1.15
C ILE A 172 -5.94 -20.88 -0.34
N GLU A 173 -7.10 -21.11 -0.94
CA GLU A 173 -7.33 -20.83 -2.35
C GLU A 173 -7.16 -19.34 -2.68
N GLY A 174 -6.56 -19.04 -3.83
CA GLY A 174 -6.29 -17.67 -4.27
C GLY A 174 -5.00 -17.06 -3.75
N ILE A 175 -4.32 -17.68 -2.79
CA ILE A 175 -2.98 -17.31 -2.34
C ILE A 175 -1.96 -18.25 -2.99
N PRO A 176 -0.93 -17.74 -3.68
CA PRO A 176 0.09 -18.58 -4.31
C PRO A 176 0.78 -19.51 -3.31
N ALA A 177 1.08 -20.73 -3.71
CA ALA A 177 1.76 -21.72 -2.86
C ALA A 177 3.17 -21.27 -2.40
N SER A 178 3.78 -20.31 -3.08
CA SER A 178 5.03 -19.66 -2.66
C SER A 178 4.87 -18.72 -1.47
N GLU A 179 3.63 -18.33 -1.13
CA GLU A 179 3.32 -17.51 0.03
C GLU A 179 2.99 -18.41 1.22
N THR A 180 3.99 -18.72 2.02
CA THR A 180 3.86 -19.65 3.16
C THR A 180 2.93 -19.14 4.26
N ASN A 181 2.66 -17.83 4.31
CA ASN A 181 1.70 -17.22 5.22
C ASN A 181 0.23 -17.46 4.80
N GLY A 182 -0.01 -18.14 3.69
CA GLY A 182 -1.33 -18.59 3.25
C GLY A 182 -1.72 -20.00 3.72
N LEU A 183 -0.89 -20.67 4.51
CA LEU A 183 -1.21 -21.99 5.08
C LEU A 183 -2.16 -21.87 6.27
N TYR A 184 -3.15 -22.74 6.35
CA TYR A 184 -4.04 -22.90 7.51
C TYR A 184 -4.13 -24.38 7.93
N GLY A 185 -4.59 -24.63 9.15
CA GLY A 185 -4.47 -25.93 9.79
C GLY A 185 -3.05 -26.19 10.30
N GLY A 186 -2.85 -27.33 10.92
CA GLY A 186 -1.57 -27.69 11.52
C GLY A 186 -1.69 -28.79 12.55
N THR A 187 -0.83 -28.76 13.56
CA THR A 187 -0.73 -29.84 14.55
C THR A 187 -0.99 -29.39 15.99
N ASP A 188 -1.40 -28.14 16.21
CA ASP A 188 -1.69 -27.61 17.54
C ASP A 188 -3.19 -27.74 17.86
N PRO A 189 -3.59 -28.75 18.67
CA PRO A 189 -4.99 -28.93 19.03
C PRO A 189 -5.50 -27.91 20.05
N ALA A 190 -4.60 -27.10 20.61
CA ALA A 190 -4.96 -26.04 21.57
C ALA A 190 -5.10 -24.67 20.90
N ASP A 191 -4.76 -24.58 19.60
CA ASP A 191 -4.96 -23.35 18.84
C ASP A 191 -6.46 -23.07 18.66
N ASN A 192 -6.88 -21.91 19.15
CA ASN A 192 -8.25 -21.42 19.13
C ASN A 192 -8.37 -20.05 18.43
N SER A 193 -7.37 -19.71 17.57
CA SER A 193 -7.36 -18.49 16.77
C SER A 193 -8.45 -18.45 15.69
#